data_da6e98b014e7779313065a5bf20b9b34
#
_entry.id   da6e98b014e7779313065a5bf20b9b34
#
_cell.length_a   1.000
_cell.length_b   1.000
_cell.length_c   1.000
_cell.angle_alpha   90.00
_cell.angle_beta   90.00
_cell.angle_gamma   90.00
#
_symmetry.space_group_name_H-M   'P 1'
#
loop_
_entity.id
_entity.type
_entity.pdbx_description
1 polymer ?
#
loop_
_entity_poly.entity_id
_entity_poly.type
_entity_poly.pdbx_seq_one_letter_code
_entity_poly.pdbx_strand_id
1 'polypeptide(L)' 'MSEKTKISLKEKTDKLIEKIEKAKKKLLALQEKRLLEIGKLACKHGLDAYEDTLLDHHFAKLSKELSHGNSKAN' A
#
# COMPACT_ATOMS: atom_id res chain seq x y z
N MET A 1 1.10 -24.78 -36.94
CA MET A 1 0.37 -23.53 -36.69
C MET A 1 -0.13 -23.46 -35.26
N SER A 2 -0.88 -24.47 -34.79
CA SER A 2 -1.40 -24.49 -33.42
C SER A 2 -0.30 -24.48 -32.35
N GLU A 3 0.82 -25.14 -32.61
CA GLU A 3 1.93 -25.15 -31.67
C GLU A 3 2.55 -23.77 -31.50
N LYS A 4 2.73 -23.02 -32.59
CA LYS A 4 3.22 -21.65 -32.53
C LYS A 4 2.29 -20.75 -31.73
N THR A 5 0.99 -20.91 -31.93
CA THR A 5 -0.01 -20.15 -31.21
C THR A 5 0.05 -20.46 -29.74
N LYS A 6 0.20 -21.72 -29.34
CA LYS A 6 0.33 -22.10 -27.92
C LYS A 6 1.57 -21.51 -27.28
N ILE A 7 2.71 -21.56 -27.97
CA ILE A 7 3.97 -21.00 -27.48
C ILE A 7 3.82 -19.50 -27.33
N SER A 8 3.23 -18.83 -28.29
CA SER A 8 3.01 -17.39 -28.26
C SER A 8 2.14 -16.97 -27.08
N LEU A 9 1.06 -17.73 -26.82
CA LEU A 9 0.17 -17.46 -25.68
C LEU A 9 0.89 -17.67 -24.35
N LYS A 10 1.71 -18.72 -24.26
CA LYS A 10 2.50 -19.00 -23.07
C LYS A 10 3.48 -17.87 -22.79
N GLU A 11 4.19 -17.39 -23.82
CA GLU A 11 5.13 -16.31 -23.69
C GLU A 11 4.45 -15.02 -23.21
N LYS A 12 3.29 -14.70 -23.79
CA LYS A 12 2.51 -13.54 -23.38
C LYS A 12 2.06 -13.65 -21.92
N THR A 13 1.60 -14.85 -21.55
CA THR A 13 1.18 -15.12 -20.17
C THR A 13 2.35 -14.95 -19.20
N ASP A 14 3.51 -15.52 -19.55
CA ASP A 14 4.71 -15.41 -18.71
C ASP A 14 5.14 -13.95 -18.55
N LYS A 15 5.10 -13.17 -19.60
CA LYS A 15 5.43 -11.74 -19.54
C LYS A 15 4.47 -10.97 -18.66
N LEU A 16 3.18 -11.29 -18.73
CA LEU A 16 2.16 -10.67 -17.90
C LEU A 16 2.38 -11.01 -16.44
N ILE A 17 2.71 -12.25 -16.14
CA ILE A 17 3.01 -12.69 -14.78
C ILE A 17 4.22 -11.93 -14.23
N GLU A 18 5.27 -11.77 -15.03
CA GLU A 18 6.45 -10.99 -14.64
C GLU A 18 6.09 -9.54 -14.32
N LYS A 19 5.26 -8.92 -15.16
CA LYS A 19 4.81 -7.55 -14.94
C LYS A 19 4.02 -7.41 -13.66
N ILE A 20 3.14 -8.37 -13.38
CA ILE A 20 2.35 -8.40 -12.16
C ILE A 20 3.25 -8.53 -10.94
N GLU A 21 4.24 -9.42 -10.99
CA GLU A 21 5.18 -9.61 -9.90
C GLU A 21 6.00 -8.36 -9.63
N LYS A 22 6.48 -7.71 -10.68
CA LYS A 22 7.23 -6.44 -10.55
C LYS A 22 6.35 -5.34 -9.97
N ALA A 23 5.10 -5.26 -10.42
CA ALA A 23 4.15 -4.27 -9.91
C ALA A 23 3.85 -4.52 -8.43
N LYS A 24 3.70 -5.77 -8.02
CA LYS A 24 3.49 -6.13 -6.61
C LYS A 24 4.68 -5.72 -5.74
N LYS A 25 5.90 -5.96 -6.21
CA LYS A 25 7.11 -5.58 -5.49
C LYS A 25 7.21 -4.08 -5.33
N LYS A 26 6.90 -3.32 -6.39
CA LYS A 26 6.89 -1.85 -6.34
C LYS A 26 5.84 -1.35 -5.35
N LEU A 27 4.65 -1.95 -5.36
CA LEU A 27 3.58 -1.59 -4.44
C LEU A 27 3.99 -1.81 -2.99
N LEU A 28 4.58 -2.98 -2.70
CA LEU A 28 5.07 -3.29 -1.36
C LEU A 28 6.14 -2.30 -0.90
N ALA A 29 7.07 -1.96 -1.80
CA ALA A 29 8.12 -0.99 -1.49
C ALA A 29 7.54 0.39 -1.18
N LEU A 30 6.53 0.82 -1.95
CA LEU A 30 5.85 2.09 -1.71
C LEU A 30 5.08 2.08 -0.40
N GLN A 31 4.43 0.97 -0.07
CA GLN A 31 3.71 0.82 1.19
C GLN A 31 4.67 0.88 2.38
N GLU A 32 5.80 0.20 2.30
CA GLU A 32 6.83 0.23 3.34
C GLU A 32 7.38 1.64 3.52
N LYS A 33 7.66 2.32 2.41
CA LYS A 33 8.13 3.70 2.45
C LYS A 33 7.12 4.60 3.14
N ARG A 34 5.84 4.43 2.82
CA ARG A 34 4.77 5.22 3.45
C ARG A 34 4.64 4.94 4.93
N LEU A 35 4.78 3.67 5.33
CA LEU A 35 4.78 3.30 6.75
C LEU A 35 5.90 4.00 7.51
N LEU A 36 7.09 4.05 6.92
CA LEU A 36 8.23 4.74 7.52
C LEU A 36 7.97 6.25 7.63
N GLU A 37 7.39 6.85 6.62
CA GLU A 37 7.04 8.27 6.63
C GLU A 37 6.04 8.58 7.74
N ILE A 38 5.00 7.76 7.86
CA ILE A 38 3.99 7.91 8.92
C ILE A 38 4.62 7.69 10.29
N GLY A 39 5.50 6.70 10.41
CA GLY A 39 6.24 6.44 11.64
C GLY A 39 7.08 7.65 12.06
N LYS A 40 7.76 8.27 11.12
CA LYS A 40 8.56 9.48 11.39
C LYS A 40 7.69 10.64 11.84
N LEU A 41 6.53 10.82 11.23
CA LEU A 41 5.57 11.85 11.63
C LEU A 41 5.08 11.61 13.04
N ALA A 42 4.77 10.36 13.39
CA ALA A 42 4.33 10.00 14.72
C ALA A 42 5.41 10.31 15.74
N CYS A 43 6.66 9.95 15.46
CA CYS A 43 7.80 10.23 16.34
C CYS A 43 8.05 11.73 16.51
N LYS A 44 7.84 12.50 15.45
CA LYS A 44 7.98 13.96 15.47
C LYS A 44 7.05 14.58 16.52
N HIS A 45 5.88 14.00 16.70
CA HIS A 45 4.89 14.47 17.67
C HIS A 45 4.94 13.72 18.99
N GLY A 46 5.97 12.89 19.21
CA GLY A 46 6.17 12.16 20.44
C GLY A 46 5.21 11.00 20.66
N LEU A 47 4.53 10.55 19.60
CA LEU A 47 3.52 9.49 19.72
C LEU A 47 4.13 8.11 19.97
N ASP A 48 5.40 7.95 19.69
CA ASP A 48 6.12 6.69 19.92
C ASP A 48 6.27 6.34 21.41
N ALA A 49 6.00 7.31 22.30
CA ALA A 49 6.07 7.10 23.74
C ALA A 49 4.79 6.50 24.33
N TYR A 50 3.72 6.41 23.55
CA TYR A 50 2.43 5.93 24.02
C TYR A 50 2.19 4.47 23.67
N GLU A 51 1.31 3.81 24.43
CA GLU A 51 0.97 2.42 24.22
C GLU A 51 0.15 2.22 22.94
N ASP A 52 0.30 1.06 22.32
CA ASP A 52 -0.37 0.74 21.08
C ASP A 52 -1.89 0.83 21.16
N THR A 53 -2.47 0.37 22.27
CA THR A 53 -3.93 0.42 22.47
C THR A 53 -4.46 1.84 22.46
N LEU A 54 -3.73 2.74 23.08
CA LEU A 54 -4.08 4.16 23.12
C LEU A 54 -3.95 4.79 21.73
N LEU A 55 -2.85 4.50 21.04
CA LEU A 55 -2.63 4.99 19.68
C LEU A 55 -3.67 4.48 18.72
N ASP A 56 -4.02 3.19 18.80
CA ASP A 56 -5.03 2.58 17.96
C ASP A 56 -6.38 3.30 18.11
N HIS A 57 -6.78 3.57 19.35
CA HIS A 57 -8.02 4.29 19.64
C HIS A 57 -8.03 5.67 18.98
N HIS A 58 -6.97 6.44 19.16
CA HIS A 58 -6.87 7.79 18.60
C HIS A 58 -6.73 7.78 17.08
N PHE A 59 -6.02 6.82 16.51
CA PHE A 59 -5.91 6.69 15.08
C PHE A 59 -7.25 6.33 14.43
N ALA A 60 -8.04 5.48 15.07
CA ALA A 60 -9.39 5.13 14.58
C ALA A 60 -10.27 6.38 14.55
N LYS A 61 -10.21 7.19 15.59
CA LYS A 61 -10.96 8.44 15.69
C LYS A 61 -10.49 9.43 14.60
N LEU A 62 -9.19 9.57 14.44
CA LEU A 62 -8.60 10.44 13.43
C LEU A 62 -9.01 10.00 12.02
N SER A 63 -9.01 8.70 11.76
CA SER A 63 -9.42 8.15 10.47
C SER A 63 -10.85 8.55 10.12
N LYS A 64 -11.75 8.51 11.07
CA LYS A 64 -13.14 8.93 10.88
C LYS A 64 -13.23 10.41 10.58
N GLU A 65 -12.50 11.22 11.32
CA GLU A 65 -12.48 12.68 11.11
C GLU A 65 -11.97 13.03 9.72
N LEU A 66 -10.89 12.39 9.29
CA LEU A 66 -10.31 12.64 7.98
C LEU A 66 -11.21 12.16 6.84
N SER A 67 -11.90 11.02 7.04
CA SER A 67 -12.86 10.52 6.05
C SER A 67 -13.99 11.51 5.83
N HIS A 68 -14.54 12.09 6.89
CA HIS A 68 -15.57 13.11 6.81
C HIS A 68 -15.04 14.37 6.12
N GLY A 69 -13.84 14.78 6.47
CA GLY A 69 -13.18 15.91 5.83
C GLY A 69 -13.02 15.73 4.35
N ASN A 70 -12.55 14.53 3.93
CA ASN A 70 -12.38 14.22 2.53
C ASN A 70 -13.70 14.20 1.77
N SER A 71 -14.76 13.68 2.40
CA SER A 71 -16.09 13.68 1.81
C SER A 71 -16.58 15.11 1.54
N LYS A 72 -16.30 16.02 2.47
CA LYS A 72 -16.66 17.43 2.31
C LYS A 72 -15.84 18.11 1.24
N ALA A 73 -14.57 17.74 1.12
CA ALA A 73 -13.67 18.33 0.13
C ALA A 73 -14.04 17.94 -1.30
N ASN A 74 -14.66 16.81 -1.47
CA ASN A 74 -15.07 16.32 -2.77
C ASN A 74 -16.47 16.80 -3.14
#